data_11b3af11d0e8a6a0d63199c0ecf329ff
#
_entry.id   11b3af11d0e8a6a0d63199c0ecf329ff
#
_cell.length_a   1.000
_cell.length_b   1.000
_cell.length_c   1.000
_cell.angle_alpha   90.00
_cell.angle_beta   90.00
_cell.angle_gamma   90.00
#
_symmetry.space_group_name_H-M   'P 1'
#
loop_
_entity.id
_entity.type
_entity.pdbx_description
1 polymer ?
#
loop_
_entity_poly.entity_id
_entity_poly.type
_entity_poly.pdbx_seq_one_letter_code
_entity_poly.pdbx_strand_id
1 'polypeptide(L)'
;MNTPFSEYSVQFDHVAENLDAEPEQYILVVGGLGFIGSHTTLELLKEGYNVIVIDDLSNSWNSVLDRVSQLAREYHESQNSKTPIIKFHKTDYRSPAMRDILASYNQESLLGDRVFSKIQGVIHFAASKSVEESIYKPLHYYKNNVSGMIDFLEILREFGITNFVFSSSATVYGSLANKGVPLREEHCVHDVTKYVDNNGAEQTQEPGCYGLTSPYGRTKWMCEAILSDVAVSDPAWSITALRYFNPVGCHESGLLGEDPRQKATNLFPVITGVLTGKSNVLNIFGSDWETSDGTAVRDFIHGKSISRSLLMLLANML
;
A
#
# COMPACT_ATOMS: atom_id res chain seq x y z
N MET A 1 -42.65 -36.08 56.58
CA MET A 1 -41.36 -35.45 56.48
C MET A 1 -41.22 -34.83 55.07
N ASN A 2 -41.53 -33.54 54.97
CA ASN A 2 -41.48 -32.80 53.69
C ASN A 2 -40.16 -32.10 53.58
N THR A 3 -39.38 -32.42 52.56
CA THR A 3 -38.20 -31.65 52.15
C THR A 3 -38.63 -30.61 51.14
N PRO A 4 -38.23 -29.32 51.25
CA PRO A 4 -38.62 -28.31 50.26
C PRO A 4 -37.66 -28.33 49.08
N PHE A 5 -38.24 -28.22 47.87
CA PHE A 5 -37.52 -27.96 46.61
C PHE A 5 -36.87 -26.56 46.67
N SER A 6 -35.55 -26.53 46.46
CA SER A 6 -34.84 -25.25 46.23
C SER A 6 -35.06 -24.81 44.80
N GLU A 7 -35.69 -23.67 44.60
CA GLU A 7 -35.73 -22.93 43.32
C GLU A 7 -34.35 -22.44 42.99
N TYR A 8 -33.78 -22.92 41.91
CA TYR A 8 -32.63 -22.33 41.24
C TYR A 8 -33.15 -21.23 40.27
N SER A 9 -33.03 -19.97 40.66
CA SER A 9 -33.19 -18.84 39.74
C SER A 9 -31.93 -18.72 38.93
N VAL A 10 -31.99 -19.03 37.64
CA VAL A 10 -30.96 -18.66 36.66
C VAL A 10 -31.15 -17.21 36.31
N GLN A 11 -30.30 -16.34 36.85
CA GLN A 11 -30.16 -14.95 36.36
C GLN A 11 -29.55 -15.03 34.96
N PHE A 12 -30.34 -14.73 33.93
CA PHE A 12 -29.82 -14.36 32.62
C PHE A 12 -29.33 -12.93 32.74
N ASP A 13 -28.02 -12.73 32.85
CA ASP A 13 -27.42 -11.45 32.57
C ASP A 13 -27.67 -11.15 31.10
N HIS A 14 -28.69 -10.32 30.85
CA HIS A 14 -28.88 -9.68 29.58
C HIS A 14 -27.67 -8.71 29.36
N VAL A 15 -26.62 -9.21 28.70
CA VAL A 15 -25.69 -8.36 28.00
C VAL A 15 -26.55 -7.72 26.90
N ALA A 16 -26.97 -6.48 27.13
CA ALA A 16 -27.56 -5.66 26.07
C ALA A 16 -26.42 -5.44 25.05
N GLU A 17 -26.35 -6.28 24.03
CA GLU A 17 -25.60 -5.98 22.81
C GLU A 17 -26.18 -4.67 22.30
N ASN A 18 -25.33 -3.67 22.19
CA ASN A 18 -25.66 -2.39 21.55
C ASN A 18 -25.98 -2.68 20.08
N LEU A 19 -27.24 -2.91 19.78
CA LEU A 19 -27.77 -3.17 18.43
C LEU A 19 -27.60 -1.97 17.47
N ASP A 20 -27.15 -0.81 17.98
CA ASP A 20 -26.93 0.42 17.23
C ASP A 20 -25.45 0.70 16.91
N ALA A 21 -24.51 -0.21 17.26
CA ALA A 21 -23.10 -0.04 16.87
C ALA A 21 -22.92 -0.41 15.40
N GLU A 22 -22.58 0.57 14.57
CA GLU A 22 -22.17 0.29 13.19
C GLU A 22 -21.10 -0.80 13.15
N PRO A 23 -21.16 -1.74 12.19
CA PRO A 23 -20.21 -2.83 12.12
C PRO A 23 -18.79 -2.27 11.98
N GLU A 24 -17.89 -2.79 12.78
CA GLU A 24 -16.48 -2.40 12.77
C GLU A 24 -15.86 -2.65 11.39
N GLN A 25 -15.46 -1.57 10.72
CA GLN A 25 -14.90 -1.60 9.36
C GLN A 25 -13.41 -1.33 9.36
N TYR A 26 -12.67 -1.90 8.40
CA TYR A 26 -11.22 -1.83 8.33
C TYR A 26 -10.71 -1.53 6.92
N ILE A 27 -9.56 -0.87 6.88
CA ILE A 27 -8.71 -0.78 5.69
C ILE A 27 -7.52 -1.72 5.86
N LEU A 28 -7.27 -2.56 4.86
CA LEU A 28 -6.12 -3.46 4.84
C LEU A 28 -4.92 -2.79 4.18
N VAL A 29 -3.81 -2.67 4.90
CA VAL A 29 -2.57 -2.10 4.40
C VAL A 29 -1.51 -3.20 4.32
N VAL A 30 -1.15 -3.59 3.10
CA VAL A 30 -0.17 -4.64 2.83
C VAL A 30 1.22 -4.01 2.61
N GLY A 31 2.19 -4.38 3.44
CA GLY A 31 3.49 -3.68 3.55
C GLY A 31 3.39 -2.41 4.40
N GLY A 32 2.48 -2.40 5.39
CA GLY A 32 2.11 -1.22 6.16
C GLY A 32 3.15 -0.75 7.17
N LEU A 33 4.24 -1.49 7.42
CA LEU A 33 5.35 -1.06 8.28
C LEU A 33 6.58 -0.58 7.49
N GLY A 34 6.53 -0.63 6.15
CA GLY A 34 7.52 -0.01 5.27
C GLY A 34 7.47 1.53 5.32
N PHE A 35 8.38 2.21 4.60
CA PHE A 35 8.48 3.67 4.62
C PHE A 35 7.13 4.36 4.28
N ILE A 36 6.60 4.16 3.08
CA ILE A 36 5.33 4.78 2.68
C ILE A 36 4.14 4.15 3.40
N GLY A 37 4.17 2.81 3.59
CA GLY A 37 3.12 2.09 4.29
C GLY A 37 2.86 2.61 5.69
N SER A 38 3.89 2.89 6.48
CA SER A 38 3.76 3.40 7.85
C SER A 38 3.18 4.83 7.91
N HIS A 39 3.58 5.70 6.97
CA HIS A 39 3.00 7.03 6.85
C HIS A 39 1.53 6.95 6.44
N THR A 40 1.18 6.05 5.50
CA THR A 40 -0.20 5.85 5.07
C THR A 40 -1.06 5.25 6.18
N THR A 41 -0.54 4.26 6.92
CA THR A 41 -1.21 3.69 8.09
C THR A 41 -1.52 4.77 9.13
N LEU A 42 -0.56 5.67 9.40
CA LEU A 42 -0.77 6.78 10.33
C LEU A 42 -1.83 7.77 9.83
N GLU A 43 -1.80 8.17 8.56
CA GLU A 43 -2.78 9.10 8.01
C GLU A 43 -4.19 8.47 7.99
N LEU A 44 -4.35 7.17 7.67
CA LEU A 44 -5.62 6.45 7.80
C LEU A 44 -6.17 6.49 9.23
N LEU A 45 -5.32 6.20 10.23
CA LEU A 45 -5.72 6.27 11.63
C LEU A 45 -6.14 7.70 12.02
N LYS A 46 -5.42 8.74 11.58
CA LYS A 46 -5.78 10.14 11.86
C LYS A 46 -7.15 10.53 11.26
N GLU A 47 -7.51 9.96 10.12
CA GLU A 47 -8.83 10.18 9.48
C GLU A 47 -9.94 9.30 10.06
N GLY A 48 -9.65 8.49 11.09
CA GLY A 48 -10.65 7.72 11.80
C GLY A 48 -10.86 6.28 11.32
N TYR A 49 -10.10 5.82 10.33
CA TYR A 49 -10.20 4.43 9.84
C TYR A 49 -9.52 3.45 10.77
N ASN A 50 -10.18 2.32 11.08
CA ASN A 50 -9.48 1.17 11.66
C ASN A 50 -8.60 0.52 10.59
N VAL A 51 -7.43 0.05 10.97
CA VAL A 51 -6.43 -0.46 10.02
C VAL A 51 -5.99 -1.87 10.40
N ILE A 52 -5.92 -2.75 9.40
CA ILE A 52 -5.24 -4.03 9.48
C ILE A 52 -3.93 -3.89 8.71
N VAL A 53 -2.82 -4.17 9.36
CA VAL A 53 -1.48 -4.15 8.75
C VAL A 53 -1.02 -5.57 8.52
N ILE A 54 -0.61 -5.88 7.28
CA ILE A 54 0.12 -7.10 6.90
C ILE A 54 1.55 -6.69 6.55
N ASP A 55 2.53 -7.30 7.20
CA ASP A 55 3.95 -7.08 6.90
C ASP A 55 4.76 -8.31 7.35
N ASP A 56 5.71 -8.77 6.54
CA ASP A 56 6.57 -9.90 6.88
C ASP A 56 7.83 -9.50 7.64
N LEU A 57 8.06 -8.20 7.78
CA LEU A 57 9.23 -7.60 8.39
C LEU A 57 10.55 -7.92 7.66
N SER A 58 10.50 -8.29 6.38
CA SER A 58 11.70 -8.57 5.59
C SER A 58 12.55 -7.31 5.37
N ASN A 59 11.92 -6.13 5.27
CA ASN A 59 12.61 -4.84 5.09
C ASN A 59 12.02 -3.71 5.97
N SER A 60 11.33 -4.05 7.02
CA SER A 60 10.70 -3.14 7.99
C SER A 60 11.01 -3.58 9.43
N TRP A 61 10.61 -2.80 10.42
CA TRP A 61 10.86 -3.06 11.83
C TRP A 61 9.55 -3.11 12.62
N ASN A 62 9.42 -4.08 13.53
CA ASN A 62 8.23 -4.16 14.39
C ASN A 62 8.02 -2.89 15.22
N SER A 63 9.09 -2.22 15.64
CA SER A 63 9.02 -0.95 16.40
C SER A 63 8.33 0.19 15.64
N VAL A 64 8.15 0.07 14.32
CA VAL A 64 7.37 1.03 13.52
C VAL A 64 5.90 0.98 13.92
N LEU A 65 5.36 -0.20 14.24
CA LEU A 65 3.99 -0.36 14.73
C LEU A 65 3.75 0.45 16.01
N ASP A 66 4.69 0.36 16.96
CA ASP A 66 4.59 1.08 18.25
C ASP A 66 4.60 2.60 18.02
N ARG A 67 5.48 3.08 17.11
CA ARG A 67 5.59 4.50 16.77
C ARG A 67 4.33 5.03 16.06
N VAL A 68 3.78 4.27 15.11
CA VAL A 68 2.51 4.61 14.44
C VAL A 68 1.38 4.68 15.46
N SER A 69 1.29 3.68 16.35
CA SER A 69 0.27 3.61 17.39
C SER A 69 0.38 4.77 18.39
N GLN A 70 1.61 5.16 18.76
CA GLN A 70 1.88 6.30 19.61
C GLN A 70 1.40 7.60 18.95
N LEU A 71 1.84 7.87 17.71
CA LEU A 71 1.49 9.09 16.98
C LEU A 71 -0.02 9.22 16.74
N ALA A 72 -0.69 8.09 16.45
CA ALA A 72 -2.15 8.09 16.30
C ALA A 72 -2.86 8.43 17.59
N ARG A 73 -2.42 7.87 18.74
CA ARG A 73 -2.98 8.20 20.06
C ARG A 73 -2.78 9.69 20.40
N GLU A 74 -1.55 10.18 20.29
CA GLU A 74 -1.22 11.59 20.56
C GLU A 74 -2.08 12.53 19.72
N TYR A 75 -2.30 12.20 18.44
CA TYR A 75 -3.16 12.97 17.55
C TYR A 75 -4.60 12.99 18.05
N HIS A 76 -5.22 11.84 18.32
CA HIS A 76 -6.62 11.75 18.74
C HIS A 76 -6.86 12.32 20.14
N GLU A 77 -5.91 12.17 21.06
CA GLU A 77 -5.94 12.85 22.36
C GLU A 77 -5.97 14.37 22.20
N SER A 78 -5.16 14.92 21.28
CA SER A 78 -5.16 16.36 20.99
C SER A 78 -6.46 16.86 20.38
N GLN A 79 -7.20 16.00 19.66
CA GLN A 79 -8.50 16.30 19.05
C GLN A 79 -9.69 15.93 19.93
N ASN A 80 -9.45 15.40 21.15
CA ASN A 80 -10.48 14.86 22.04
C ASN A 80 -11.40 13.85 21.35
N SER A 81 -10.81 12.98 20.53
CA SER A 81 -11.50 11.94 19.74
C SER A 81 -11.00 10.54 20.07
N LYS A 82 -11.79 9.52 19.73
CA LYS A 82 -11.42 8.12 19.97
C LYS A 82 -10.35 7.68 18.97
N THR A 83 -9.26 7.09 19.47
CA THR A 83 -8.24 6.48 18.62
C THR A 83 -8.80 5.24 17.91
N PRO A 84 -8.68 5.13 16.56
CA PRO A 84 -9.06 3.93 15.83
C PRO A 84 -8.20 2.72 16.16
N ILE A 85 -8.70 1.56 15.78
CA ILE A 85 -8.04 0.28 16.05
C ILE A 85 -6.97 0.02 14.97
N ILE A 86 -5.79 -0.40 15.41
CA ILE A 86 -4.77 -0.98 14.54
C ILE A 86 -4.56 -2.43 14.92
N LYS A 87 -4.64 -3.33 13.92
CA LYS A 87 -4.34 -4.76 14.07
C LYS A 87 -3.16 -5.11 13.18
N PHE A 88 -2.26 -5.94 13.66
CA PHE A 88 -1.06 -6.33 12.94
C PHE A 88 -0.96 -7.84 12.82
N HIS A 89 -0.76 -8.33 11.60
CA HIS A 89 -0.44 -9.73 11.31
C HIS A 89 0.93 -9.80 10.66
N LYS A 90 1.90 -10.39 11.38
CA LYS A 90 3.23 -10.66 10.84
C LYS A 90 3.15 -11.84 9.89
N THR A 91 2.94 -11.56 8.61
CA THR A 91 2.85 -12.59 7.57
C THR A 91 3.24 -12.04 6.21
N ASP A 92 3.70 -12.94 5.35
CA ASP A 92 3.85 -12.66 3.92
C ASP A 92 2.46 -12.71 3.27
N TYR A 93 2.10 -11.69 2.50
CA TYR A 93 0.79 -11.59 1.82
C TYR A 93 0.54 -12.74 0.82
N ARG A 94 1.60 -13.45 0.42
CA ARG A 94 1.56 -14.64 -0.45
C ARG A 94 1.33 -15.94 0.32
N SER A 95 1.35 -15.86 1.64
CA SER A 95 1.17 -17.03 2.50
C SER A 95 -0.26 -17.56 2.45
N PRO A 96 -0.47 -18.88 2.50
CA PRO A 96 -1.79 -19.47 2.68
C PRO A 96 -2.54 -18.94 3.92
N ALA A 97 -1.81 -18.48 4.95
CA ALA A 97 -2.40 -17.86 6.14
C ALA A 97 -3.24 -16.61 5.85
N MET A 98 -3.07 -15.99 4.69
CA MET A 98 -3.90 -14.83 4.30
C MET A 98 -5.39 -15.16 4.23
N ARG A 99 -5.76 -16.37 3.76
CA ARG A 99 -7.17 -16.79 3.76
C ARG A 99 -7.77 -16.83 5.17
N ASP A 100 -7.03 -17.41 6.12
CA ASP A 100 -7.48 -17.51 7.52
C ASP A 100 -7.59 -16.12 8.16
N ILE A 101 -6.63 -15.24 7.86
CA ILE A 101 -6.67 -13.85 8.33
C ILE A 101 -7.89 -13.14 7.75
N LEU A 102 -8.13 -13.17 6.44
CA LEU A 102 -9.28 -12.48 5.84
C LEU A 102 -10.61 -13.08 6.32
N ALA A 103 -10.68 -14.42 6.48
CA ALA A 103 -11.86 -15.08 7.04
C ALA A 103 -12.21 -14.61 8.45
N SER A 104 -11.21 -14.26 9.28
CA SER A 104 -11.44 -13.76 10.63
C SER A 104 -12.10 -12.37 10.69
N TYR A 105 -12.15 -11.68 9.55
CA TYR A 105 -12.82 -10.39 9.39
C TYR A 105 -14.16 -10.49 8.64
N ASN A 106 -14.66 -11.70 8.44
CA ASN A 106 -16.00 -11.89 7.88
C ASN A 106 -17.08 -11.66 8.94
N GLN A 107 -18.21 -11.21 8.47
CA GLN A 107 -19.42 -11.03 9.25
C GLN A 107 -20.61 -11.66 8.52
N GLU A 108 -21.43 -12.42 9.23
CA GLU A 108 -22.70 -12.90 8.69
C GLU A 108 -23.71 -11.77 8.60
N SER A 109 -24.54 -11.79 7.56
CA SER A 109 -25.70 -10.93 7.46
C SER A 109 -26.66 -11.22 8.63
N LEU A 110 -27.38 -10.21 9.09
CA LEU A 110 -28.43 -10.35 10.11
C LEU A 110 -29.51 -11.37 9.71
N LEU A 111 -29.66 -11.64 8.40
CA LEU A 111 -30.58 -12.63 7.86
C LEU A 111 -29.91 -14.02 7.65
N GLY A 112 -28.62 -14.13 7.90
CA GLY A 112 -27.84 -15.37 7.79
C GLY A 112 -27.64 -15.91 6.36
N ASP A 113 -27.99 -15.13 5.33
CA ASP A 113 -27.98 -15.53 3.93
C ASP A 113 -26.71 -15.11 3.17
N ARG A 114 -25.92 -14.21 3.74
CA ARG A 114 -24.68 -13.67 3.12
C ARG A 114 -23.60 -13.43 4.15
N VAL A 115 -22.36 -13.63 3.70
CA VAL A 115 -21.15 -13.27 4.43
C VAL A 115 -20.53 -12.03 3.79
N PHE A 116 -20.22 -11.03 4.58
CA PHE A 116 -19.56 -9.81 4.14
C PHE A 116 -18.21 -9.67 4.84
N SER A 117 -17.22 -9.11 4.12
CA SER A 117 -15.98 -8.72 4.75
C SER A 117 -16.14 -7.40 5.51
N LYS A 118 -15.57 -7.30 6.70
CA LYS A 118 -15.37 -6.03 7.41
C LYS A 118 -14.28 -5.17 6.77
N ILE A 119 -13.53 -5.73 5.81
CA ILE A 119 -12.48 -5.01 5.08
C ILE A 119 -13.11 -4.31 3.89
N GLN A 120 -13.08 -2.98 3.91
CA GLN A 120 -13.72 -2.13 2.90
C GLN A 120 -12.83 -1.88 1.69
N GLY A 121 -11.51 -1.97 1.88
CA GLY A 121 -10.55 -1.74 0.79
C GLY A 121 -9.13 -2.08 1.19
N VAL A 122 -8.27 -2.12 0.19
CA VAL A 122 -6.86 -2.51 0.31
C VAL A 122 -5.95 -1.43 -0.26
N ILE A 123 -4.87 -1.12 0.46
CA ILE A 123 -3.73 -0.39 -0.09
C ILE A 123 -2.51 -1.32 -0.10
N HIS A 124 -1.97 -1.59 -1.28
CA HIS A 124 -0.92 -2.59 -1.47
C HIS A 124 0.43 -1.95 -1.77
N PHE A 125 1.36 -2.01 -0.80
CA PHE A 125 2.74 -1.54 -0.93
C PHE A 125 3.75 -2.68 -1.09
N ALA A 126 3.44 -3.88 -0.59
CA ALA A 126 4.40 -4.97 -0.52
C ALA A 126 4.96 -5.36 -1.89
N ALA A 127 6.25 -5.16 -2.07
CA ALA A 127 6.97 -5.52 -3.28
C ALA A 127 8.48 -5.57 -3.03
N SER A 128 9.20 -6.41 -3.78
CA SER A 128 10.64 -6.24 -3.95
C SER A 128 10.86 -5.00 -4.83
N LYS A 129 11.60 -3.97 -4.33
CA LYS A 129 11.60 -2.61 -4.91
C LYS A 129 12.95 -2.13 -5.48
N SER A 130 14.04 -2.85 -5.25
CA SER A 130 15.36 -2.41 -5.73
C SER A 130 15.51 -2.63 -7.23
N VAL A 131 15.72 -1.54 -7.97
CA VAL A 131 15.97 -1.59 -9.43
C VAL A 131 17.23 -2.39 -9.71
N GLU A 132 18.32 -2.12 -8.99
CA GLU A 132 19.60 -2.81 -9.15
C GLU A 132 19.48 -4.31 -8.87
N GLU A 133 18.93 -4.70 -7.71
CA GLU A 133 18.76 -6.11 -7.36
C GLU A 133 17.90 -6.87 -8.38
N SER A 134 16.88 -6.20 -8.95
CA SER A 134 16.01 -6.83 -9.94
C SER A 134 16.76 -7.33 -11.18
N ILE A 135 17.87 -6.67 -11.55
CA ILE A 135 18.70 -7.08 -12.70
C ILE A 135 19.39 -8.41 -12.40
N TYR A 136 19.86 -8.60 -11.18
CA TYR A 136 20.58 -9.82 -10.77
C TYR A 136 19.65 -10.96 -10.34
N LYS A 137 18.42 -10.63 -9.88
CA LYS A 137 17.45 -11.61 -9.36
C LYS A 137 16.08 -11.48 -10.04
N PRO A 138 15.98 -11.45 -11.37
CA PRO A 138 14.71 -11.13 -12.05
C PRO A 138 13.57 -12.08 -11.70
N LEU A 139 13.83 -13.40 -11.64
CA LEU A 139 12.80 -14.39 -11.31
C LEU A 139 12.21 -14.20 -9.91
N HIS A 140 13.03 -13.77 -8.94
CA HIS A 140 12.56 -13.42 -7.60
C HIS A 140 11.56 -12.26 -7.67
N TYR A 141 11.85 -11.23 -8.47
CA TYR A 141 10.97 -10.08 -8.66
C TYR A 141 9.65 -10.46 -9.33
N TYR A 142 9.69 -11.25 -10.40
CA TYR A 142 8.47 -11.72 -11.05
C TYR A 142 7.62 -12.59 -10.11
N LYS A 143 8.25 -13.53 -9.40
CA LYS A 143 7.54 -14.39 -8.46
C LYS A 143 6.92 -13.60 -7.30
N ASN A 144 7.67 -12.64 -6.74
CA ASN A 144 7.18 -11.84 -5.63
C ASN A 144 6.10 -10.85 -6.06
N ASN A 145 6.42 -10.02 -7.06
CA ASN A 145 5.58 -8.87 -7.39
C ASN A 145 4.40 -9.24 -8.30
N VAL A 146 4.59 -10.17 -9.25
CA VAL A 146 3.56 -10.51 -10.25
C VAL A 146 2.76 -11.73 -9.82
N SER A 147 3.41 -12.89 -9.63
CA SER A 147 2.67 -14.10 -9.21
C SER A 147 1.98 -13.88 -7.86
N GLY A 148 2.69 -13.29 -6.89
CA GLY A 148 2.11 -12.99 -5.59
C GLY A 148 0.92 -12.02 -5.66
N MET A 149 0.93 -11.06 -6.59
CA MET A 149 -0.21 -10.17 -6.83
C MET A 149 -1.41 -10.94 -7.36
N ILE A 150 -1.21 -11.85 -8.33
CA ILE A 150 -2.29 -12.67 -8.89
C ILE A 150 -2.93 -13.50 -7.79
N ASP A 151 -2.13 -14.26 -7.03
CA ASP A 151 -2.60 -15.10 -5.93
C ASP A 151 -3.39 -14.26 -4.90
N PHE A 152 -2.92 -13.06 -4.61
CA PHE A 152 -3.58 -12.17 -3.65
C PHE A 152 -4.90 -11.60 -4.17
N LEU A 153 -4.99 -11.21 -5.44
CA LEU A 153 -6.24 -10.74 -6.06
C LEU A 153 -7.30 -11.85 -6.09
N GLU A 154 -6.90 -13.11 -6.34
CA GLU A 154 -7.81 -14.25 -6.26
C GLU A 154 -8.40 -14.41 -4.87
N ILE A 155 -7.56 -14.30 -3.82
CA ILE A 155 -8.02 -14.36 -2.44
C ILE A 155 -8.97 -13.19 -2.14
N LEU A 156 -8.62 -11.96 -2.51
CA LEU A 156 -9.48 -10.79 -2.27
C LEU A 156 -10.87 -10.97 -2.94
N ARG A 157 -10.90 -11.51 -4.16
CA ARG A 157 -12.15 -11.81 -4.86
C ARG A 157 -13.01 -12.83 -4.12
N GLU A 158 -12.39 -13.89 -3.55
CA GLU A 158 -13.09 -14.90 -2.73
C GLU A 158 -13.82 -14.26 -1.54
N PHE A 159 -13.26 -13.20 -0.96
CA PHE A 159 -13.81 -12.48 0.19
C PHE A 159 -14.63 -11.24 -0.18
N GLY A 160 -14.84 -10.97 -1.48
CA GLY A 160 -15.61 -9.81 -1.95
C GLY A 160 -14.95 -8.46 -1.66
N ILE A 161 -13.62 -8.42 -1.49
CA ILE A 161 -12.85 -7.20 -1.22
C ILE A 161 -12.35 -6.67 -2.57
N THR A 162 -13.00 -5.65 -3.10
CA THR A 162 -12.83 -5.19 -4.49
C THR A 162 -12.33 -3.75 -4.64
N ASN A 163 -12.25 -2.98 -3.55
CA ASN A 163 -11.62 -1.65 -3.57
C ASN A 163 -10.10 -1.79 -3.38
N PHE A 164 -9.32 -1.49 -4.42
CA PHE A 164 -7.89 -1.80 -4.43
C PHE A 164 -7.04 -0.62 -4.90
N VAL A 165 -6.18 -0.11 -4.03
CA VAL A 165 -5.21 0.94 -4.35
C VAL A 165 -3.82 0.33 -4.46
N PHE A 166 -3.22 0.45 -5.63
CA PHE A 166 -1.91 -0.12 -5.95
C PHE A 166 -0.79 0.91 -5.90
N SER A 167 0.23 0.61 -5.14
CA SER A 167 1.50 1.32 -5.14
C SER A 167 2.29 0.97 -6.41
N SER A 168 2.08 1.72 -7.49
CA SER A 168 2.85 1.60 -8.70
C SER A 168 4.14 2.44 -8.64
N SER A 169 4.73 2.75 -9.77
CA SER A 169 6.01 3.47 -9.84
C SER A 169 6.13 4.23 -11.15
N ALA A 170 6.76 5.40 -11.14
CA ALA A 170 7.14 6.13 -12.35
C ALA A 170 8.10 5.32 -13.26
N THR A 171 8.71 4.23 -12.78
CA THR A 171 9.53 3.34 -13.61
C THR A 171 8.77 2.69 -14.76
N VAL A 172 7.41 2.67 -14.72
CA VAL A 172 6.56 2.17 -15.82
C VAL A 172 6.67 3.01 -17.09
N TYR A 173 7.07 4.29 -16.98
CA TYR A 173 7.31 5.14 -18.14
C TYR A 173 8.60 4.81 -18.90
N GLY A 174 9.46 3.96 -18.33
CA GLY A 174 10.66 3.45 -19.00
C GLY A 174 11.60 4.54 -19.50
N SER A 175 12.09 4.39 -20.73
CA SER A 175 13.04 5.33 -21.36
C SER A 175 12.42 6.72 -21.66
N LEU A 176 11.10 6.84 -21.66
CA LEU A 176 10.41 8.12 -21.84
C LEU A 176 10.78 9.11 -20.73
N ALA A 177 10.98 8.60 -19.50
CA ALA A 177 11.39 9.40 -18.36
C ALA A 177 12.73 10.14 -18.55
N ASN A 178 13.56 9.71 -19.50
CA ASN A 178 14.87 10.31 -19.78
C ASN A 178 14.84 11.35 -20.92
N LYS A 179 13.67 11.59 -21.54
CA LYS A 179 13.54 12.53 -22.66
C LYS A 179 13.40 14.01 -22.27
N GLY A 180 13.41 14.32 -20.98
CA GLY A 180 13.30 15.69 -20.47
C GLY A 180 11.94 16.37 -20.73
N VAL A 181 10.90 15.58 -21.02
CA VAL A 181 9.52 16.06 -21.20
C VAL A 181 8.68 15.73 -19.98
N PRO A 182 7.71 16.58 -19.61
CA PRO A 182 6.76 16.25 -18.54
C PRO A 182 6.02 14.96 -18.86
N LEU A 183 6.02 14.01 -17.90
CA LEU A 183 5.30 12.76 -18.03
C LEU A 183 3.81 12.98 -17.69
N ARG A 184 2.96 12.23 -18.40
CA ARG A 184 1.51 12.23 -18.22
C ARG A 184 1.01 10.79 -18.19
N GLU A 185 -0.16 10.55 -17.59
CA GLU A 185 -0.73 9.20 -17.50
C GLU A 185 -0.93 8.58 -18.89
N GLU A 186 -1.34 9.38 -19.88
CA GLU A 186 -1.57 8.94 -21.26
C GLU A 186 -0.33 8.40 -21.96
N HIS A 187 0.88 8.70 -21.47
CA HIS A 187 2.11 8.17 -22.04
C HIS A 187 2.36 6.68 -21.76
N CYS A 188 1.58 6.08 -20.86
CA CYS A 188 1.68 4.66 -20.54
C CYS A 188 0.29 4.14 -20.13
N VAL A 189 -0.44 3.57 -21.07
CA VAL A 189 -1.81 3.07 -20.90
C VAL A 189 -1.90 1.59 -21.17
N HIS A 190 -2.91 0.93 -20.59
CA HIS A 190 -3.16 -0.50 -20.76
C HIS A 190 -4.30 -0.79 -21.74
N ASP A 191 -5.13 0.23 -22.03
CA ASP A 191 -6.21 0.21 -22.99
C ASP A 191 -6.08 1.36 -23.97
N VAL A 192 -6.74 1.27 -25.14
CA VAL A 192 -6.78 2.38 -26.11
C VAL A 192 -7.43 3.59 -25.44
N THR A 193 -6.64 4.64 -25.27
CA THR A 193 -7.05 5.85 -24.55
C THR A 193 -7.06 7.05 -25.49
N LYS A 194 -8.18 7.79 -25.50
CA LYS A 194 -8.29 9.10 -26.19
C LYS A 194 -8.03 10.21 -25.21
N TYR A 195 -7.23 11.17 -25.60
CA TYR A 195 -6.91 12.36 -24.79
C TYR A 195 -6.75 13.61 -25.67
N VAL A 196 -6.79 14.77 -25.06
CA VAL A 196 -6.52 16.04 -25.73
C VAL A 196 -5.10 16.49 -25.38
N ASP A 197 -4.27 16.71 -26.39
CA ASP A 197 -2.89 17.16 -26.20
C ASP A 197 -2.81 18.65 -25.80
N ASN A 198 -1.59 19.13 -25.54
CA ASN A 198 -1.35 20.51 -25.12
C ASN A 198 -1.74 21.57 -26.18
N ASN A 199 -1.96 21.16 -27.44
CA ASN A 199 -2.37 22.01 -28.54
C ASN A 199 -3.89 22.00 -28.76
N GLY A 200 -4.64 21.21 -27.92
CA GLY A 200 -6.07 21.04 -28.06
C GLY A 200 -6.50 20.02 -29.11
N ALA A 201 -5.59 19.24 -29.65
CA ALA A 201 -5.88 18.20 -30.64
C ALA A 201 -6.22 16.86 -29.97
N GLU A 202 -7.27 16.18 -30.48
CA GLU A 202 -7.59 14.81 -30.04
C GLU A 202 -6.51 13.84 -30.52
N GLN A 203 -6.01 13.05 -29.60
CA GLN A 203 -4.99 12.02 -29.81
C GLN A 203 -5.54 10.66 -29.36
N THR A 204 -4.99 9.60 -29.93
CA THR A 204 -5.26 8.24 -29.47
C THR A 204 -3.93 7.60 -29.10
N GLN A 205 -3.85 7.06 -27.90
CA GLN A 205 -2.71 6.31 -27.42
C GLN A 205 -3.04 4.81 -27.42
N GLU A 206 -2.24 4.05 -28.11
CA GLU A 206 -2.31 2.58 -28.09
C GLU A 206 -1.71 2.04 -26.78
N PRO A 207 -2.21 0.90 -26.26
CA PRO A 207 -1.66 0.23 -25.11
C PRO A 207 -0.17 -0.08 -25.28
N GLY A 208 0.61 0.10 -24.21
CA GLY A 208 2.02 -0.23 -24.24
C GLY A 208 2.89 0.51 -23.27
N CYS A 209 4.17 0.18 -23.32
CA CYS A 209 5.22 0.81 -22.54
C CYS A 209 6.44 1.09 -23.41
N TYR A 210 7.23 2.09 -23.04
CA TYR A 210 8.41 2.52 -23.76
C TYR A 210 9.69 2.12 -23.03
N GLY A 211 10.46 1.17 -23.58
CA GLY A 211 11.83 0.89 -23.15
C GLY A 211 11.99 0.69 -21.63
N LEU A 212 11.22 -0.21 -21.05
CA LEU A 212 11.37 -0.55 -19.64
C LEU A 212 12.79 -1.03 -19.34
N THR A 213 13.49 -0.34 -18.47
CA THR A 213 14.92 -0.47 -18.24
C THR A 213 15.30 -1.54 -17.21
N SER A 214 14.34 -2.01 -16.40
CA SER A 214 14.60 -2.96 -15.32
C SER A 214 13.50 -4.00 -15.17
N PRO A 215 13.81 -5.19 -14.63
CA PRO A 215 12.80 -6.18 -14.24
C PRO A 215 11.80 -5.62 -13.20
N TYR A 216 12.25 -4.78 -12.25
CA TYR A 216 11.35 -4.12 -11.32
C TYR A 216 10.30 -3.26 -12.05
N GLY A 217 10.72 -2.40 -12.98
CA GLY A 217 9.79 -1.58 -13.78
C GLY A 217 8.82 -2.45 -14.58
N ARG A 218 9.32 -3.58 -15.16
CA ARG A 218 8.45 -4.53 -15.85
C ARG A 218 7.41 -5.16 -14.92
N THR A 219 7.80 -5.55 -13.70
CA THR A 219 6.83 -6.12 -12.73
C THR A 219 5.74 -5.11 -12.37
N LYS A 220 6.07 -3.83 -12.19
CA LYS A 220 5.07 -2.80 -11.90
C LYS A 220 4.11 -2.59 -13.08
N TRP A 221 4.64 -2.50 -14.30
CA TRP A 221 3.82 -2.39 -15.51
C TRP A 221 2.91 -3.62 -15.70
N MET A 222 3.43 -4.83 -15.50
CA MET A 222 2.64 -6.07 -15.60
C MET A 222 1.53 -6.12 -14.54
N CYS A 223 1.81 -5.69 -13.30
CA CYS A 223 0.77 -5.59 -12.26
C CYS A 223 -0.34 -4.61 -12.66
N GLU A 224 0.00 -3.45 -13.22
CA GLU A 224 -1.01 -2.51 -13.71
C GLU A 224 -1.85 -3.11 -14.85
N ALA A 225 -1.23 -3.83 -15.80
CA ALA A 225 -1.95 -4.51 -16.89
C ALA A 225 -2.95 -5.55 -16.33
N ILE A 226 -2.49 -6.39 -15.39
CA ILE A 226 -3.34 -7.39 -14.72
C ILE A 226 -4.50 -6.70 -14.01
N LEU A 227 -4.24 -5.61 -13.29
CA LEU A 227 -5.26 -4.86 -12.57
C LEU A 227 -6.28 -4.20 -13.51
N SER A 228 -5.84 -3.73 -14.68
CA SER A 228 -6.71 -3.23 -15.75
C SER A 228 -7.65 -4.32 -16.25
N ASP A 229 -7.10 -5.50 -16.58
CA ASP A 229 -7.88 -6.66 -17.05
C ASP A 229 -8.90 -7.12 -15.98
N VAL A 230 -8.51 -7.14 -14.71
CA VAL A 230 -9.42 -7.49 -13.59
C VAL A 230 -10.58 -6.50 -13.50
N ALA A 231 -10.30 -5.20 -13.56
CA ALA A 231 -11.33 -4.16 -13.49
C ALA A 231 -12.30 -4.23 -14.69
N VAL A 232 -11.81 -4.57 -15.88
CA VAL A 232 -12.66 -4.77 -17.08
C VAL A 232 -13.50 -6.04 -16.96
N SER A 233 -12.95 -7.10 -16.38
CA SER A 233 -13.62 -8.41 -16.29
C SER A 233 -14.78 -8.43 -15.28
N ASP A 234 -14.75 -7.59 -14.25
CA ASP A 234 -15.75 -7.55 -13.17
C ASP A 234 -15.97 -6.12 -12.68
N PRO A 235 -17.13 -5.50 -12.97
CA PRO A 235 -17.48 -4.14 -12.57
C PRO A 235 -17.54 -3.90 -11.05
N ALA A 236 -17.52 -4.94 -10.24
CA ALA A 236 -17.46 -4.81 -8.78
C ALA A 236 -16.10 -4.27 -8.31
N TRP A 237 -15.03 -4.43 -9.13
CA TRP A 237 -13.71 -3.91 -8.79
C TRP A 237 -13.60 -2.42 -9.03
N SER A 238 -13.14 -1.71 -8.00
CA SER A 238 -12.68 -0.33 -8.07
C SER A 238 -11.17 -0.32 -7.83
N ILE A 239 -10.39 -0.04 -8.87
CA ILE A 239 -8.93 -0.16 -8.84
C ILE A 239 -8.29 1.16 -9.23
N THR A 240 -7.30 1.59 -8.44
CA THR A 240 -6.48 2.76 -8.76
C THR A 240 -5.00 2.45 -8.54
N ALA A 241 -4.15 2.83 -9.49
CA ALA A 241 -2.70 2.72 -9.40
C ALA A 241 -2.07 4.11 -9.27
N LEU A 242 -1.27 4.34 -8.22
CA LEU A 242 -0.53 5.60 -8.05
C LEU A 242 0.93 5.42 -8.47
N ARG A 243 1.33 6.09 -9.56
CA ARG A 243 2.70 6.09 -10.13
C ARG A 243 3.50 7.23 -9.54
N TYR A 244 4.13 7.03 -8.40
CA TYR A 244 4.93 8.05 -7.76
C TYR A 244 6.42 7.91 -8.08
N PHE A 245 7.10 9.07 -8.06
CA PHE A 245 8.54 9.19 -8.22
C PHE A 245 9.25 8.84 -6.92
N ASN A 246 10.47 9.33 -6.72
CA ASN A 246 11.30 8.96 -5.58
C ASN A 246 10.72 9.50 -4.27
N PRO A 247 10.15 8.66 -3.40
CA PRO A 247 9.65 9.10 -2.11
C PRO A 247 10.81 9.48 -1.18
N VAL A 248 10.65 10.60 -0.47
CA VAL A 248 11.65 11.14 0.46
C VAL A 248 11.00 11.74 1.70
N GLY A 249 11.81 12.11 2.68
CA GLY A 249 11.39 12.81 3.88
C GLY A 249 11.07 11.87 5.05
N CYS A 250 10.67 12.47 6.15
CA CYS A 250 10.24 11.78 7.36
C CYS A 250 9.04 12.51 7.96
N HIS A 251 8.37 11.87 8.91
CA HIS A 251 7.34 12.51 9.71
C HIS A 251 7.96 13.60 10.60
N GLU A 252 7.26 14.69 10.83
CA GLU A 252 7.72 15.85 11.62
C GLU A 252 8.19 15.51 13.04
N SER A 253 7.64 14.43 13.63
CA SER A 253 8.08 13.91 14.93
C SER A 253 9.47 13.26 14.90
N GLY A 254 10.02 12.97 13.71
CA GLY A 254 11.24 12.17 13.54
C GLY A 254 11.08 10.67 13.83
N LEU A 255 9.88 10.20 14.21
CA LEU A 255 9.66 8.79 14.58
C LEU A 255 9.44 7.87 13.36
N LEU A 256 8.95 8.41 12.24
CA LEU A 256 8.72 7.65 11.00
C LEU A 256 9.56 8.23 9.86
N GLY A 257 10.15 7.34 9.07
CA GLY A 257 10.99 7.70 7.94
C GLY A 257 11.48 6.47 7.20
N GLU A 258 12.40 6.63 6.24
CA GLU A 258 12.98 5.51 5.51
C GLU A 258 14.14 4.91 6.28
N ASP A 259 13.92 3.73 6.88
CA ASP A 259 14.92 2.95 7.63
C ASP A 259 14.91 1.48 7.16
N PRO A 260 15.54 1.19 6.00
CA PRO A 260 15.53 -0.17 5.45
C PRO A 260 16.40 -1.11 6.31
N ARG A 261 15.91 -2.33 6.54
CA ARG A 261 16.74 -3.41 7.15
C ARG A 261 17.85 -3.87 6.24
N GLN A 262 17.55 -3.89 4.95
CA GLN A 262 18.52 -4.25 3.92
C GLN A 262 19.40 -3.05 3.57
N LYS A 263 20.45 -3.29 2.76
CA LYS A 263 21.34 -2.23 2.29
C LYS A 263 20.51 -1.10 1.65
N ALA A 264 20.71 0.12 2.14
CA ALA A 264 20.11 1.30 1.56
C ALA A 264 20.59 1.51 0.11
N THR A 265 19.63 1.70 -0.80
CA THR A 265 19.90 1.96 -2.22
C THR A 265 19.32 3.30 -2.69
N ASN A 266 18.40 3.88 -1.93
CA ASN A 266 17.82 5.19 -2.22
C ASN A 266 18.75 6.31 -1.75
N LEU A 267 18.74 7.45 -2.46
CA LEU A 267 19.64 8.57 -2.26
C LEU A 267 19.72 9.06 -0.79
N PHE A 268 18.56 9.39 -0.20
CA PHE A 268 18.51 9.98 1.14
C PHE A 268 19.01 9.04 2.25
N PRO A 269 18.58 7.77 2.32
CA PRO A 269 19.15 6.81 3.28
C PRO A 269 20.66 6.61 3.12
N VAL A 270 21.17 6.63 1.88
CA VAL A 270 22.61 6.52 1.63
C VAL A 270 23.36 7.75 2.14
N ILE A 271 22.88 8.96 1.81
CA ILE A 271 23.46 10.22 2.32
C ILE A 271 23.42 10.25 3.85
N THR A 272 22.28 9.93 4.45
CA THR A 272 22.12 9.88 5.91
C THR A 272 23.06 8.87 6.55
N GLY A 273 23.28 7.73 5.89
CA GLY A 273 24.24 6.72 6.33
C GLY A 273 25.68 7.24 6.39
N VAL A 274 26.06 8.08 5.43
CA VAL A 274 27.39 8.75 5.44
C VAL A 274 27.45 9.82 6.52
N LEU A 275 26.45 10.69 6.61
CA LEU A 275 26.41 11.77 7.60
C LEU A 275 26.42 11.26 9.05
N THR A 276 25.82 10.10 9.30
CA THR A 276 25.79 9.46 10.62
C THR A 276 26.96 8.54 10.90
N GLY A 277 27.92 8.41 9.97
CA GLY A 277 29.07 7.55 10.11
C GLY A 277 28.82 6.05 9.95
N LYS A 278 27.61 5.65 9.53
CA LYS A 278 27.27 4.26 9.19
C LYS A 278 28.00 3.78 7.91
N SER A 279 28.37 4.71 7.03
CA SER A 279 29.17 4.48 5.82
C SER A 279 30.24 5.54 5.70
N ASN A 280 31.42 5.14 5.25
CA ASN A 280 32.56 6.08 5.10
C ASN A 280 32.56 6.76 3.71
N VAL A 281 31.79 6.27 2.77
CA VAL A 281 31.84 6.70 1.36
C VAL A 281 30.46 6.85 0.77
N LEU A 282 30.23 7.95 0.08
CA LEU A 282 29.11 8.15 -0.85
C LEU A 282 29.57 7.77 -2.25
N ASN A 283 29.01 6.70 -2.81
CA ASN A 283 29.27 6.31 -4.19
C ASN A 283 28.31 7.07 -5.12
N ILE A 284 28.87 7.74 -6.11
CA ILE A 284 28.12 8.41 -7.19
C ILE A 284 28.18 7.48 -8.41
N PHE A 285 27.01 7.01 -8.86
CA PHE A 285 26.87 6.11 -10.00
C PHE A 285 26.49 6.89 -11.23
N GLY A 286 27.39 6.93 -12.21
CA GLY A 286 27.26 7.71 -13.43
C GLY A 286 27.68 9.16 -13.24
N SER A 287 28.49 9.66 -14.17
CA SER A 287 28.92 11.05 -14.25
C SER A 287 28.87 11.54 -15.69
N ASP A 288 28.14 10.82 -16.52
CA ASP A 288 28.09 10.94 -17.98
C ASP A 288 26.68 11.20 -18.51
N TRP A 289 25.77 11.61 -17.64
CA TRP A 289 24.45 12.09 -18.05
C TRP A 289 24.57 13.45 -18.76
N GLU A 290 23.70 13.68 -19.75
CA GLU A 290 23.58 14.96 -20.47
C GLU A 290 22.96 16.05 -19.60
N THR A 291 23.62 16.39 -18.48
CA THR A 291 23.23 17.38 -17.47
C THR A 291 24.41 18.25 -17.12
N SER A 292 24.20 19.39 -16.49
CA SER A 292 25.27 20.36 -16.17
C SER A 292 26.36 19.80 -15.25
N ASP A 293 26.00 18.83 -14.41
CA ASP A 293 26.92 18.18 -13.44
C ASP A 293 27.18 16.70 -13.74
N GLY A 294 26.69 16.18 -14.85
CA GLY A 294 26.83 14.80 -15.28
C GLY A 294 26.01 13.80 -14.44
N THR A 295 25.16 14.27 -13.54
CA THR A 295 24.31 13.38 -12.74
C THR A 295 22.86 13.35 -13.26
N ALA A 296 22.12 12.30 -12.88
CA ALA A 296 20.74 12.14 -13.32
C ALA A 296 19.77 13.11 -12.60
N VAL A 297 18.97 13.82 -13.37
CA VAL A 297 17.82 14.61 -12.83
C VAL A 297 16.74 13.65 -12.35
N ARG A 298 16.21 13.89 -11.16
CA ARG A 298 15.15 13.08 -10.54
C ARG A 298 14.11 13.96 -9.85
N ASP A 299 12.85 13.59 -9.99
CA ASP A 299 11.77 14.14 -9.18
C ASP A 299 11.68 13.44 -7.83
N PHE A 300 11.41 14.22 -6.80
CA PHE A 300 11.21 13.73 -5.44
C PHE A 300 9.84 14.16 -4.93
N ILE A 301 9.20 13.29 -4.16
CA ILE A 301 7.91 13.56 -3.53
C ILE A 301 7.98 13.20 -2.05
N HIS A 302 7.44 14.05 -1.18
CA HIS A 302 7.44 13.78 0.25
C HIS A 302 6.48 12.63 0.58
N GLY A 303 6.90 11.69 1.46
CA GLY A 303 6.12 10.52 1.85
C GLY A 303 4.72 10.84 2.35
N LYS A 304 4.55 11.94 3.12
CA LYS A 304 3.24 12.42 3.58
C LYS A 304 2.31 12.82 2.42
N SER A 305 2.85 13.40 1.34
CA SER A 305 2.05 13.76 0.16
C SER A 305 1.52 12.51 -0.56
N ILE A 306 2.38 11.48 -0.72
CA ILE A 306 1.97 10.19 -1.28
C ILE A 306 0.86 9.56 -0.42
N SER A 307 1.06 9.51 0.90
CA SER A 307 0.11 8.89 1.83
C SER A 307 -1.28 9.55 1.76
N ARG A 308 -1.32 10.88 1.70
CA ARG A 308 -2.57 11.63 1.53
C ARG A 308 -3.23 11.38 0.18
N SER A 309 -2.45 11.31 -0.90
CA SER A 309 -3.00 10.97 -2.22
C SER A 309 -3.62 9.57 -2.23
N LEU A 310 -2.95 8.57 -1.66
CA LEU A 310 -3.47 7.20 -1.56
C LEU A 310 -4.76 7.13 -0.73
N LEU A 311 -4.82 7.89 0.36
CA LEU A 311 -6.00 7.97 1.21
C LEU A 311 -7.17 8.64 0.47
N MET A 312 -6.94 9.74 -0.24
CA MET A 312 -7.97 10.39 -1.06
C MET A 312 -8.50 9.46 -2.16
N LEU A 313 -7.62 8.71 -2.82
CA LEU A 313 -8.02 7.72 -3.84
C LEU A 313 -8.91 6.64 -3.23
N LEU A 314 -8.52 6.07 -2.09
CA LEU A 314 -9.31 5.09 -1.38
C LEU A 314 -10.67 5.64 -0.94
N ALA A 315 -10.69 6.84 -0.33
CA ALA A 315 -11.93 7.48 0.13
C ALA A 315 -12.95 7.73 -1.01
N ASN A 316 -12.48 7.94 -2.23
CA ASN A 316 -13.35 8.08 -3.41
C ASN A 316 -13.92 6.73 -3.91
N MET A 317 -13.41 5.60 -3.42
CA MET A 317 -13.88 4.25 -3.78
C MET A 317 -14.89 3.71 -2.76
N LEU A 318 -14.82 4.16 -1.50
CA LEU A 318 -15.69 3.78 -0.38
C LEU A 318 -17.01 4.55 -0.40
#